data_42f5a622d94fcf3275f719b37e5bafaf
#
_entry.id   42f5a622d94fcf3275f719b37e5bafaf
#
_cell.length_a   1.000
_cell.length_b   1.000
_cell.length_c   1.000
_cell.angle_alpha   90.00
_cell.angle_beta   90.00
_cell.angle_gamma   90.00
#
_symmetry.space_group_name_H-M   'P 1'
#
loop_
_entity.id
_entity.type
_entity.pdbx_description
1 polymer ?
#
loop_
_entity_poly.entity_id
_entity_poly.type
_entity_poly.pdbx_seq_one_letter_code
_entity_poly.pdbx_strand_id
1 'polypeptide(L)'
;MRRSAKFTVLGVLGAVLLLSGCTTYVSVASDPEGAVITSADGSETYGRAPVTIEYDRDTLEANLGKVPGFVATWPSGAKAATEAPYVVRDFKYGAQIELQRPADAPGLEEDLRFALEQAQERAKRAEADRR
;
A
#
# COMPACT_ATOMS: atom_id res chain seq x y z
N MET A 1 -2.64 -42.21 23.10
CA MET A 1 -1.94 -40.93 23.36
C MET A 1 -1.15 -40.41 22.16
N ARG A 2 -0.34 -41.23 21.54
CA ARG A 2 0.50 -40.78 20.39
C ARG A 2 -0.33 -40.37 19.17
N ARG A 3 -1.52 -40.94 18.98
CA ARG A 3 -2.41 -40.65 17.85
C ARG A 3 -3.11 -39.31 17.97
N SER A 4 -3.38 -38.83 19.18
CA SER A 4 -4.05 -37.54 19.41
C SER A 4 -3.19 -36.37 19.01
N ALA A 5 -1.85 -36.44 19.22
CA ALA A 5 -0.93 -35.38 18.90
C ALA A 5 -0.83 -35.14 17.37
N LYS A 6 -0.93 -36.20 16.58
CA LYS A 6 -0.89 -36.10 15.11
C LYS A 6 -2.13 -35.40 14.53
N PHE A 7 -3.29 -35.66 15.08
CA PHE A 7 -4.55 -35.03 14.68
C PHE A 7 -4.57 -33.53 14.98
N THR A 8 -4.00 -33.16 16.12
CA THR A 8 -3.95 -31.76 16.55
C THR A 8 -3.11 -30.90 15.57
N VAL A 9 -1.97 -31.43 15.10
CA VAL A 9 -1.10 -30.74 14.15
C VAL A 9 -1.82 -30.52 12.81
N LEU A 10 -2.55 -31.50 12.32
CA LEU A 10 -3.31 -31.39 11.07
C LEU A 10 -4.42 -30.33 11.17
N GLY A 11 -5.08 -30.23 12.31
CA GLY A 11 -6.11 -29.22 12.54
C GLY A 11 -5.58 -27.79 12.50
N VAL A 12 -4.39 -27.55 13.04
CA VAL A 12 -3.74 -26.23 13.04
C VAL A 12 -3.37 -25.82 11.62
N LEU A 13 -2.81 -26.73 10.82
CA LEU A 13 -2.48 -26.45 9.43
C LEU A 13 -3.70 -26.09 8.58
N GLY A 14 -4.80 -26.80 8.77
CA GLY A 14 -6.06 -26.51 8.08
C GLY A 14 -6.59 -25.11 8.40
N ALA A 15 -6.51 -24.69 9.67
CA ALA A 15 -6.95 -23.38 10.11
C ALA A 15 -6.13 -22.24 9.48
N VAL A 16 -4.81 -22.40 9.36
CA VAL A 16 -3.94 -21.41 8.74
C VAL A 16 -4.28 -21.23 7.25
N LEU A 17 -4.54 -22.31 6.53
CA LEU A 17 -4.90 -22.26 5.12
C LEU A 17 -6.24 -21.55 4.89
N LEU A 18 -7.21 -21.71 5.79
CA LEU A 18 -8.50 -21.05 5.68
C LEU A 18 -8.44 -19.53 5.91
N LEU A 19 -7.46 -19.06 6.70
CA LEU A 19 -7.30 -17.62 7.00
C LEU A 19 -6.57 -16.84 5.91
N SER A 20 -5.93 -17.52 4.95
CA SER A 20 -5.07 -16.89 3.95
C SER A 20 -5.79 -16.25 2.76
N GLY A 21 -7.15 -16.31 2.67
CA GLY A 21 -7.89 -15.88 1.50
C GLY A 21 -8.70 -14.58 1.63
N CYS A 22 -8.65 -13.88 2.76
CA CYS A 22 -9.56 -12.76 3.05
C CYS A 22 -8.82 -11.43 3.17
N THR A 23 -8.16 -11.00 2.10
CA THR A 23 -7.39 -9.76 2.08
C THR A 23 -7.93 -8.81 1.02
N THR A 24 -8.03 -7.53 1.38
CA THR A 24 -8.36 -6.46 0.45
C THR A 24 -7.12 -5.59 0.25
N TYR A 25 -6.79 -5.30 -1.00
CA TYR A 25 -5.57 -4.55 -1.37
C TYR A 25 -5.93 -3.13 -1.78
N VAL A 26 -5.17 -2.17 -1.27
CA VAL A 26 -5.26 -0.77 -1.69
C VAL A 26 -3.90 -0.37 -2.22
N SER A 27 -3.84 0.00 -3.50
CA SER A 27 -2.61 0.45 -4.14
C SER A 27 -2.60 1.97 -4.20
N VAL A 28 -1.50 2.57 -3.76
CA VAL A 28 -1.33 4.03 -3.75
C VAL A 28 -0.11 4.38 -4.58
N ALA A 29 -0.36 5.15 -5.62
CA ALA A 29 0.67 5.68 -6.50
C ALA A 29 0.77 7.20 -6.35
N SER A 30 1.84 7.78 -6.80
CA SER A 30 2.01 9.24 -6.84
C SER A 30 2.45 9.68 -8.22
N ASP A 31 2.10 10.91 -8.60
CA ASP A 31 2.53 11.52 -9.84
C ASP A 31 3.09 12.92 -9.55
N PRO A 32 4.39 13.16 -9.77
CA PRO A 32 5.41 12.19 -10.18
C PRO A 32 5.63 11.10 -9.12
N GLU A 33 6.15 9.96 -9.56
CA GLU A 33 6.36 8.83 -8.64
C GLU A 33 7.45 9.13 -7.62
N GLY A 34 7.48 8.34 -6.56
CA GLY A 34 8.55 8.42 -5.57
C GLY A 34 8.19 9.17 -4.30
N ALA A 35 6.94 9.64 -4.17
CA ALA A 35 6.51 10.23 -2.90
C ALA A 35 6.42 9.15 -1.81
N VAL A 36 6.72 9.54 -0.59
CA VAL A 36 6.53 8.67 0.58
C VAL A 36 5.06 8.71 0.99
N ILE A 37 4.46 7.55 1.12
CA ILE A 37 3.05 7.42 1.50
C ILE A 37 2.95 7.14 2.99
N THR A 38 2.19 7.97 3.69
CA THR A 38 1.93 7.84 5.12
C THR A 38 0.43 7.85 5.37
N SER A 39 0.02 7.38 6.55
CA SER A 39 -1.36 7.56 6.98
C SER A 39 -1.63 9.03 7.31
N ALA A 40 -2.89 9.46 7.15
CA ALA A 40 -3.27 10.84 7.41
C ALA A 40 -3.05 11.26 8.86
N ASP A 41 -3.18 10.32 9.80
CA ASP A 41 -2.94 10.57 11.23
C ASP A 41 -1.46 10.49 11.60
N GLY A 42 -0.58 10.16 10.66
CA GLY A 42 0.86 10.07 10.91
C GLY A 42 1.32 8.82 11.63
N SER A 43 0.42 7.89 11.95
CA SER A 43 0.75 6.71 12.74
C SER A 43 1.55 5.66 11.96
N GLU A 44 1.40 5.61 10.64
CA GLU A 44 2.08 4.62 9.81
C GLU A 44 2.74 5.24 8.59
N THR A 45 3.90 4.69 8.23
CA THR A 45 4.59 4.98 6.98
C THR A 45 4.55 3.71 6.14
N TYR A 46 3.92 3.78 4.97
CA TYR A 46 3.75 2.61 4.11
C TYR A 46 4.93 2.39 3.16
N GLY A 47 5.65 3.44 2.88
CA GLY A 47 6.82 3.39 1.99
C GLY A 47 6.68 4.34 0.82
N ARG A 48 7.59 4.17 -0.14
CA ARG A 48 7.67 5.04 -1.32
C ARG A 48 6.76 4.54 -2.43
N ALA A 49 5.92 5.42 -2.96
CA ALA A 49 4.96 5.07 -4.01
C ALA A 49 5.68 4.57 -5.27
N PRO A 50 5.13 3.56 -5.96
CA PRO A 50 3.86 2.90 -5.67
C PRO A 50 3.97 1.87 -4.54
N VAL A 51 2.95 1.82 -3.68
CA VAL A 51 2.87 0.84 -2.58
C VAL A 51 1.51 0.14 -2.61
N THR A 52 1.48 -1.10 -2.14
CA THR A 52 0.23 -1.85 -1.97
C THR A 52 0.07 -2.16 -0.49
N ILE A 53 -1.08 -1.79 0.05
CA ILE A 53 -1.40 -1.95 1.46
C ILE A 53 -2.45 -3.04 1.59
N GLU A 54 -2.24 -3.97 2.52
CA GLU A 54 -3.14 -5.09 2.76
C GLU A 54 -4.02 -4.80 3.97
N TYR A 55 -5.32 -5.05 3.81
CA TYR A 55 -6.29 -4.95 4.89
C TYR A 55 -7.00 -6.28 5.04
N ASP A 56 -7.25 -6.69 6.28
CA ASP A 56 -8.13 -7.82 6.55
C ASP A 56 -9.56 -7.43 6.14
N ARG A 57 -10.16 -8.22 5.25
CA ARG A 57 -11.46 -7.90 4.68
C ARG A 57 -12.57 -7.81 5.73
N ASP A 58 -12.59 -8.73 6.66
CA ASP A 58 -13.62 -8.75 7.70
C ASP A 58 -13.54 -7.52 8.60
N THR A 59 -12.31 -7.13 8.97
CA THR A 59 -12.08 -5.92 9.76
C THR A 59 -12.49 -4.67 8.97
N LEU A 60 -12.15 -4.64 7.68
CA LEU A 60 -12.50 -3.52 6.82
C LEU A 60 -14.03 -3.37 6.69
N GLU A 61 -14.73 -4.50 6.48
CA GLU A 61 -16.19 -4.50 6.41
C GLU A 61 -16.82 -4.04 7.74
N ALA A 62 -16.27 -4.51 8.86
CA ALA A 62 -16.74 -4.11 10.18
C ALA A 62 -16.60 -2.60 10.40
N ASN A 63 -15.61 -1.97 9.80
CA ASN A 63 -15.37 -0.53 9.86
C ASN A 63 -16.03 0.23 8.71
N LEU A 64 -16.94 -0.40 7.97
CA LEU A 64 -17.67 0.20 6.85
C LEU A 64 -16.74 0.71 5.73
N GLY A 65 -15.62 0.05 5.55
CA GLY A 65 -14.62 0.41 4.54
C GLY A 65 -13.71 1.55 4.92
N LYS A 66 -13.84 2.10 6.12
CA LYS A 66 -13.06 3.26 6.54
C LYS A 66 -11.65 2.86 6.95
N VAL A 67 -10.68 3.53 6.36
CA VAL A 67 -9.26 3.44 6.72
C VAL A 67 -8.72 4.84 6.93
N PRO A 68 -7.60 5.02 7.63
CA PRO A 68 -6.96 6.32 7.67
C PRO A 68 -6.66 6.80 6.24
N GLY A 69 -6.86 8.07 5.98
CA GLY A 69 -6.52 8.64 4.69
C GLY A 69 -5.02 8.51 4.40
N PHE A 70 -4.62 8.85 3.20
CA PHE A 70 -3.24 8.72 2.74
C PHE A 70 -2.66 10.08 2.39
N VAL A 71 -1.40 10.27 2.73
CA VAL A 71 -0.64 11.48 2.39
C VAL A 71 0.58 11.08 1.60
N ALA A 72 0.80 11.75 0.48
CA ALA A 72 2.02 11.62 -0.30
C ALA A 72 2.91 12.83 -0.03
N THR A 73 4.18 12.59 0.28
CA THR A 73 5.18 13.64 0.50
C THR A 73 6.34 13.40 -0.47
N TRP A 74 6.58 14.37 -1.35
CA TRP A 74 7.68 14.32 -2.31
C TRP A 74 8.97 14.80 -1.67
N PRO A 75 10.13 14.53 -2.30
CA PRO A 75 11.42 14.97 -1.74
C PRO A 75 11.52 16.47 -1.47
N SER A 76 10.85 17.28 -2.27
CA SER A 76 10.83 18.74 -2.07
C SER A 76 10.04 19.19 -0.86
N GLY A 77 9.24 18.29 -0.27
CA GLY A 77 8.31 18.62 0.80
C GLY A 77 6.89 18.90 0.32
N ALA A 78 6.66 18.90 -1.00
CA ALA A 78 5.31 19.02 -1.55
C ALA A 78 4.44 17.86 -1.06
N LYS A 79 3.17 18.12 -0.81
CA LYS A 79 2.24 17.12 -0.26
C LYS A 79 0.91 17.12 -1.00
N ALA A 80 0.32 15.93 -1.06
CA ALA A 80 -1.06 15.75 -1.49
C ALA A 80 -1.70 14.69 -0.60
N ALA A 81 -3.00 14.75 -0.44
CA ALA A 81 -3.70 13.85 0.47
C ALA A 81 -5.05 13.42 -0.10
N THR A 82 -5.51 12.24 0.33
CA THR A 82 -6.87 11.80 0.11
C THR A 82 -7.79 12.41 1.17
N GLU A 83 -9.07 12.10 1.04
CA GLU A 83 -10.01 12.30 2.15
C GLU A 83 -9.57 11.48 3.36
N ALA A 84 -9.87 11.98 4.55
CA ALA A 84 -9.58 11.29 5.81
C ALA A 84 -10.84 11.26 6.68
N PRO A 85 -11.43 10.08 6.98
CA PRO A 85 -11.00 8.76 6.52
C PRO A 85 -11.24 8.54 5.02
N TYR A 86 -10.47 7.63 4.46
CA TYR A 86 -10.72 7.15 3.10
C TYR A 86 -11.68 5.96 3.17
N VAL A 87 -12.63 5.88 2.25
CA VAL A 87 -13.62 4.80 2.25
C VAL A 87 -13.33 3.85 1.09
N VAL A 88 -12.96 2.62 1.41
CA VAL A 88 -12.82 1.55 0.43
C VAL A 88 -14.22 1.01 0.13
N ARG A 89 -14.67 1.12 -1.11
CA ARG A 89 -16.04 0.74 -1.49
C ARG A 89 -16.14 -0.69 -2.01
N ASP A 90 -15.08 -1.20 -2.59
CA ASP A 90 -15.03 -2.54 -3.15
C ASP A 90 -14.14 -3.42 -2.27
N PHE A 91 -14.76 -4.25 -1.44
CA PHE A 91 -14.01 -5.11 -0.53
C PHE A 91 -13.31 -6.27 -1.23
N LYS A 92 -13.78 -6.65 -2.40
CA LYS A 92 -13.19 -7.77 -3.15
C LYS A 92 -11.96 -7.33 -3.95
N TYR A 93 -12.07 -6.22 -4.67
CA TYR A 93 -10.99 -5.75 -5.55
C TYR A 93 -10.19 -4.59 -4.96
N GLY A 94 -10.67 -4.01 -3.87
CA GLY A 94 -9.96 -2.93 -3.19
C GLY A 94 -10.06 -1.59 -3.90
N ALA A 95 -8.95 -0.85 -3.90
CA ALA A 95 -8.90 0.47 -4.50
C ALA A 95 -7.53 0.73 -5.11
N GLN A 96 -7.53 1.58 -6.14
CA GLN A 96 -6.32 2.14 -6.72
C GLN A 96 -6.41 3.65 -6.62
N ILE A 97 -5.41 4.24 -5.97
CA ILE A 97 -5.37 5.67 -5.68
C ILE A 97 -4.12 6.24 -6.33
N GLU A 98 -4.26 7.38 -7.01
CA GLU A 98 -3.12 8.14 -7.50
C GLU A 98 -3.18 9.53 -6.90
N LEU A 99 -2.11 9.93 -6.20
CA LEU A 99 -2.01 11.25 -5.61
C LEU A 99 -1.16 12.15 -6.51
N GLN A 100 -1.74 13.28 -6.92
CA GLN A 100 -1.11 14.24 -7.80
C GLN A 100 -0.38 15.29 -6.99
N ARG A 101 0.87 15.54 -7.33
CA ARG A 101 1.62 16.64 -6.72
C ARG A 101 0.96 17.97 -7.11
N PRO A 102 0.77 18.90 -6.15
CA PRO A 102 0.28 20.23 -6.51
C PRO A 102 1.23 20.90 -7.51
N ALA A 103 0.66 21.39 -8.62
CA ALA A 103 1.46 21.94 -9.72
C ALA A 103 2.23 23.19 -9.31
N ASP A 104 1.69 23.95 -8.37
CA ASP A 104 2.27 25.23 -7.92
C ASP A 104 3.21 25.11 -6.72
N ALA A 105 3.39 23.90 -6.17
CA ALA A 105 4.30 23.68 -5.05
C ALA A 105 5.76 23.83 -5.54
N PRO A 106 6.62 24.51 -4.75
CA PRO A 106 8.02 24.66 -5.11
C PRO A 106 8.76 23.32 -5.20
N GLY A 107 9.81 23.25 -6.01
CA GLY A 107 10.67 22.06 -6.07
C GLY A 107 10.26 21.02 -7.08
N LEU A 108 9.47 21.40 -8.08
CA LEU A 108 9.02 20.47 -9.12
C LEU A 108 10.18 19.77 -9.81
N GLU A 109 11.22 20.53 -10.16
CA GLU A 109 12.39 19.98 -10.86
C GLU A 109 13.08 18.89 -10.03
N GLU A 110 13.22 19.11 -8.72
CA GLU A 110 13.78 18.12 -7.81
C GLU A 110 12.95 16.85 -7.80
N ASP A 111 11.64 17.00 -7.71
CA ASP A 111 10.73 15.84 -7.63
C ASP A 111 10.70 15.06 -8.96
N LEU A 112 10.78 15.75 -10.09
CA LEU A 112 10.84 15.08 -11.39
C LEU A 112 12.18 14.35 -11.59
N ARG A 113 13.27 14.93 -11.12
CA ARG A 113 14.59 14.29 -11.18
C ARG A 113 14.60 13.02 -10.34
N PHE A 114 14.05 13.10 -9.15
CA PHE A 114 13.95 11.94 -8.28
C PHE A 114 13.10 10.84 -8.89
N ALA A 115 11.95 11.20 -9.48
CA ALA A 115 11.07 10.24 -10.16
C ALA A 115 11.80 9.52 -11.29
N LEU A 116 12.59 10.24 -12.06
CA LEU A 116 13.38 9.66 -13.13
C LEU A 116 14.41 8.67 -12.59
N GLU A 117 15.09 9.00 -11.51
CA GLU A 117 16.05 8.12 -10.87
C GLU A 117 15.37 6.83 -10.37
N GLN A 118 14.19 6.95 -9.78
CA GLN A 118 13.42 5.79 -9.32
C GLN A 118 13.01 4.89 -10.48
N ALA A 119 12.56 5.47 -11.59
CA ALA A 119 12.19 4.72 -12.77
C ALA A 119 13.38 3.96 -13.37
N GLN A 120 14.53 4.61 -13.44
CA GLN A 120 15.76 4.00 -13.93
C GLN A 120 16.21 2.84 -13.04
N GLU A 121 16.10 3.00 -11.74
CA GLU A 121 16.47 1.96 -10.77
C GLU A 121 15.56 0.72 -10.92
N ARG A 122 14.24 0.95 -11.08
CA ARG A 122 13.31 -0.17 -11.32
C ARG A 122 13.59 -0.88 -12.64
N ALA A 123 13.92 -0.13 -13.68
CA ALA A 123 14.26 -0.71 -14.98
C ALA A 123 15.49 -1.61 -14.88
N LYS A 124 16.51 -1.18 -14.13
CA LYS A 124 17.73 -1.97 -13.89
C LYS A 124 17.42 -3.26 -13.14
N ARG A 125 16.57 -3.19 -12.12
CA ARG A 125 16.17 -4.37 -11.34
C ARG A 125 15.40 -5.36 -12.21
N ALA A 126 14.46 -4.87 -13.01
CA ALA A 126 13.68 -5.72 -13.92
C ALA A 126 14.59 -6.42 -14.94
N GLU A 127 15.60 -5.75 -15.44
CA GLU A 127 16.58 -6.33 -16.35
C GLU A 127 17.42 -7.40 -15.65
N ALA A 128 17.89 -7.15 -14.43
CA ALA A 128 18.65 -8.12 -13.65
C ALA A 128 17.83 -9.39 -13.38
N ASP A 129 16.55 -9.24 -13.08
CA ASP A 129 15.65 -10.35 -12.77
C ASP A 129 15.37 -11.24 -14.00
N ARG A 130 15.56 -10.71 -15.21
CA ARG A 130 15.38 -11.49 -16.45
C ARG A 130 16.56 -12.39 -16.78
N ARG A 131 17.69 -12.20 -16.15
CA ARG A 131 18.91 -13.00 -16.35
C ARG A 131 18.93 -14.16 -15.37
#